data_2c67fd80f29d76fdba292da35ea510bf
#
_entry.id   2c67fd80f29d76fdba292da35ea510bf
#
_cell.length_a   1.000
_cell.length_b   1.000
_cell.length_c   1.000
_cell.angle_alpha   90.00
_cell.angle_beta   90.00
_cell.angle_gamma   90.00
#
_symmetry.space_group_name_H-M   'P 1'
#
loop_
_entity.id
_entity.type
_entity.pdbx_description
1 polymer ?
#
loop_
_entity_poly.entity_id
_entity_poly.type
_entity_poly.pdbx_seq_one_letter_code
_entity_poly.pdbx_strand_id
1 'polypeptide(L)'
;MPSLPVSSSPDPCGQPVLADVGSNERWQQLQALRRQTLPIAPWLGALESGALPLEADLVAALATRVDRPGAERLLAIGVAAGVDWFWPSLGRELLGSAGTVQAVWLEPLLACAGLISPDQHLAWAQVLGCFQDPRVADQLRRSEDGSGWQEPSLLPLLGYQRQAQDGALLLDLVLQPAPLALRQAALEGLAVGLAAWPVAPLRTGLAVLAQDLNSALAAKAVDLLARLPQGQPALRRLGRLALDTEVAQRLQRRLCPSPLVLVVHGRRGGVIPDEVRALASAVEQRRGAPVLLQALTAKPPQASAGFLNAAQRAQMVTLVPLLLVPGGHVRVDLNAIARDWRRRLASQQGVALQRRSFLGAWPAWQQVLAAQLCQVAGERPCCWLHHPLDGELAHRYVALLSQRLGYPGVSAPYSSAMDQLGTIAANSTAVQPLTLAANRLSESLEASVIPERETGSNRRIQLLPPLLQQLEVREFLLTSLEALP
;
A
#
# COMPACT_ATOMS: atom_id res chain seq x y z
N MET A 1 8.65 24.94 25.66
CA MET A 1 8.98 24.36 26.98
C MET A 1 10.37 23.74 26.88
N PRO A 2 11.31 24.08 27.76
CA PRO A 2 12.65 23.50 27.74
C PRO A 2 12.55 22.01 28.08
N SER A 3 13.16 21.18 27.24
CA SER A 3 13.33 19.74 27.48
C SER A 3 14.22 19.54 28.70
N LEU A 4 13.68 18.95 29.75
CA LEU A 4 14.46 18.48 30.88
C LEU A 4 15.45 17.41 30.38
N PRO A 5 16.72 17.45 30.78
CA PRO A 5 17.69 16.43 30.44
C PRO A 5 17.25 15.11 31.10
N VAL A 6 17.07 14.06 30.28
CA VAL A 6 16.90 12.69 30.74
C VAL A 6 18.25 12.28 31.38
N SER A 7 18.34 12.32 32.71
CA SER A 7 19.48 11.78 33.40
C SER A 7 19.37 10.25 33.44
N SER A 8 19.87 9.58 32.40
CA SER A 8 20.25 8.17 32.53
C SER A 8 21.52 8.17 33.40
N SER A 9 21.38 7.94 34.71
CA SER A 9 22.54 7.68 35.57
C SER A 9 23.17 6.39 35.05
N PRO A 10 24.39 6.41 34.48
CA PRO A 10 25.11 5.19 34.20
C PRO A 10 25.46 4.52 35.53
N ASP A 11 25.40 3.19 35.55
CA ASP A 11 26.01 2.39 36.60
C ASP A 11 27.48 2.86 36.76
N PRO A 12 28.09 2.74 37.97
CA PRO A 12 29.50 3.09 38.21
C PRO A 12 30.50 2.48 37.21
N CYS A 13 30.09 1.47 36.44
CA CYS A 13 30.84 0.88 35.32
C CYS A 13 30.55 1.51 33.95
N GLY A 14 29.71 2.54 33.83
CA GLY A 14 29.39 3.20 32.56
C GLY A 14 28.40 2.42 31.66
N GLN A 15 27.82 1.34 32.15
CA GLN A 15 26.84 0.55 31.39
C GLN A 15 25.43 1.15 31.48
N PRO A 16 24.61 1.07 30.42
CA PRO A 16 23.23 1.55 30.48
C PRO A 16 22.39 0.63 31.38
N VAL A 17 21.59 1.24 32.25
CA VAL A 17 20.62 0.54 33.11
C VAL A 17 19.21 0.89 32.62
N LEU A 18 18.40 -0.15 32.37
CA LEU A 18 17.00 0.04 31.99
C LEU A 18 16.17 0.16 33.28
N ALA A 19 15.37 1.21 33.38
CA ALA A 19 14.50 1.44 34.53
C ALA A 19 13.38 0.38 34.62
N ASP A 20 12.74 0.29 35.80
CA ASP A 20 11.72 -0.73 36.09
C ASP A 20 10.57 -0.76 35.10
N VAL A 21 10.06 -1.95 34.83
CA VAL A 21 8.93 -2.19 33.94
C VAL A 21 7.72 -1.37 34.39
N GLY A 22 7.13 -0.62 33.42
CA GLY A 22 5.98 0.23 33.69
C GLY A 22 6.31 1.62 34.25
N SER A 23 7.57 1.93 34.55
CA SER A 23 7.97 3.24 35.02
C SER A 23 7.96 4.30 33.89
N ASN A 24 7.69 5.55 34.25
CA ASN A 24 7.77 6.66 33.30
C ASN A 24 9.22 6.87 32.80
N GLU A 25 10.21 6.59 33.63
CA GLU A 25 11.62 6.67 33.28
C GLU A 25 11.98 5.67 32.17
N ARG A 26 11.55 4.40 32.31
CA ARG A 26 11.72 3.39 31.27
C ARG A 26 11.10 3.83 29.93
N TRP A 27 9.87 4.33 29.99
CA TRP A 27 9.22 4.83 28.79
C TRP A 27 10.03 5.96 28.13
N GLN A 28 10.56 6.90 28.93
CA GLN A 28 11.42 7.98 28.44
C GLN A 28 12.73 7.47 27.83
N GLN A 29 13.38 6.49 28.45
CA GLN A 29 14.59 5.85 27.92
C GLN A 29 14.34 5.18 26.57
N LEU A 30 13.29 4.39 26.46
CA LEU A 30 12.92 3.73 25.20
C LEU A 30 12.53 4.74 24.11
N GLN A 31 11.84 5.83 24.46
CA GLN A 31 11.56 6.91 23.53
C GLN A 31 12.82 7.66 23.11
N ALA A 32 13.75 7.88 24.00
CA ALA A 32 15.04 8.50 23.72
C ALA A 32 15.90 7.63 22.76
N LEU A 33 15.87 6.29 22.95
CA LEU A 33 16.46 5.34 22.02
C LEU A 33 15.79 5.46 20.62
N ARG A 34 14.48 5.43 20.54
CA ARG A 34 13.73 5.56 19.29
C ARG A 34 13.96 6.89 18.58
N ARG A 35 14.15 7.99 19.31
CA ARG A 35 14.32 9.36 18.80
C ARG A 35 15.76 9.76 18.48
N GLN A 36 16.70 8.86 18.56
CA GLN A 36 18.12 9.11 18.30
C GLN A 36 18.84 10.02 19.31
N THR A 37 18.32 10.19 20.49
CA THR A 37 18.97 11.01 21.53
C THR A 37 19.94 10.22 22.39
N LEU A 38 19.87 8.87 22.35
CA LEU A 38 20.82 7.98 23.03
C LEU A 38 21.62 7.14 22.01
N PRO A 39 22.92 6.91 22.26
CA PRO A 39 23.75 6.02 21.44
C PRO A 39 23.32 4.55 21.65
N ILE A 40 23.33 3.73 20.57
CA ILE A 40 22.87 2.32 20.61
C ILE A 40 23.98 1.35 21.04
N ALA A 41 25.24 1.66 20.71
CA ALA A 41 26.34 0.74 20.92
C ALA A 41 26.50 0.27 22.38
N PRO A 42 26.36 1.12 23.44
CA PRO A 42 26.40 0.69 24.82
C PRO A 42 25.28 -0.30 25.18
N TRP A 43 24.07 -0.12 24.62
CA TRP A 43 22.92 -1.01 24.87
C TRP A 43 23.12 -2.39 24.25
N LEU A 44 23.64 -2.46 23.02
CA LEU A 44 24.01 -3.73 22.40
C LEU A 44 25.12 -4.43 23.18
N GLY A 45 26.15 -3.70 23.63
CA GLY A 45 27.22 -4.25 24.44
C GLY A 45 26.75 -4.80 25.81
N ALA A 46 25.79 -4.12 26.44
CA ALA A 46 25.19 -4.57 27.69
C ALA A 46 24.32 -5.83 27.50
N LEU A 47 23.58 -5.93 26.36
CA LEU A 47 22.84 -7.14 26.02
C LEU A 47 23.78 -8.34 25.74
N GLU A 48 24.86 -8.11 24.98
CA GLU A 48 25.86 -9.14 24.65
C GLU A 48 26.59 -9.69 25.88
N SER A 49 26.93 -8.80 26.82
CA SER A 49 27.59 -9.19 28.08
C SER A 49 26.64 -9.82 29.11
N GLY A 50 25.34 -9.82 28.85
CA GLY A 50 24.32 -10.24 29.81
C GLY A 50 24.09 -9.26 30.95
N ALA A 51 24.67 -8.06 30.92
CA ALA A 51 24.46 -7.02 31.93
C ALA A 51 23.03 -6.45 31.88
N LEU A 52 22.38 -6.52 30.69
CA LEU A 52 20.95 -6.23 30.50
C LEU A 52 20.21 -7.49 30.06
N PRO A 53 19.00 -7.74 30.60
CA PRO A 53 18.13 -8.77 30.06
C PRO A 53 17.62 -8.41 28.70
N LEU A 54 17.46 -9.40 27.80
CA LEU A 54 16.79 -9.23 26.51
C LEU A 54 15.28 -9.09 26.75
N GLU A 55 14.69 -7.97 26.34
CA GLU A 55 13.27 -7.68 26.55
C GLU A 55 12.61 -7.12 25.28
N ALA A 56 11.32 -7.41 25.11
CA ALA A 56 10.61 -7.14 23.87
C ALA A 56 10.53 -5.64 23.48
N ASP A 57 10.33 -4.76 24.45
CA ASP A 57 10.25 -3.32 24.24
C ASP A 57 11.63 -2.69 23.95
N LEU A 58 12.69 -3.24 24.51
CA LEU A 58 14.06 -2.85 24.20
C LEU A 58 14.46 -3.30 22.78
N VAL A 59 14.16 -4.55 22.42
CA VAL A 59 14.35 -5.06 21.05
C VAL A 59 13.60 -4.18 20.05
N ALA A 60 12.34 -3.85 20.35
CA ALA A 60 11.52 -2.98 19.50
C ALA A 60 12.12 -1.56 19.34
N ALA A 61 12.70 -0.99 20.40
CA ALA A 61 13.34 0.31 20.36
C ALA A 61 14.65 0.28 19.55
N LEU A 62 15.45 -0.78 19.69
CA LEU A 62 16.71 -0.95 18.97
C LEU A 62 16.49 -1.29 17.49
N ALA A 63 15.51 -2.11 17.15
CA ALA A 63 15.25 -2.62 15.81
C ALA A 63 15.08 -1.51 14.76
N THR A 64 14.53 -0.37 15.16
CA THR A 64 14.34 0.77 14.25
C THR A 64 15.56 1.68 14.11
N ARG A 65 16.62 1.41 14.87
CA ARG A 65 17.75 2.33 15.06
C ARG A 65 19.11 1.77 14.70
N VAL A 66 19.26 0.44 14.75
CA VAL A 66 20.52 -0.21 14.42
C VAL A 66 20.92 0.01 12.96
N ASP A 67 22.21 0.13 12.75
CA ASP A 67 22.85 -0.04 11.46
C ASP A 67 23.02 -1.54 11.17
N ARG A 68 23.57 -1.90 10.00
CA ARG A 68 23.75 -3.29 9.60
C ARG A 68 24.58 -4.11 10.60
N PRO A 69 25.76 -3.67 11.08
CA PRO A 69 26.49 -4.38 12.14
C PRO A 69 25.68 -4.53 13.43
N GLY A 70 24.93 -3.50 13.82
CA GLY A 70 24.05 -3.54 14.99
C GLY A 70 22.90 -4.54 14.80
N ALA A 71 22.33 -4.67 13.61
CA ALA A 71 21.31 -5.66 13.30
C ALA A 71 21.87 -7.09 13.38
N GLU A 72 23.07 -7.34 12.84
CA GLU A 72 23.77 -8.62 12.95
C GLU A 72 24.01 -9.02 14.43
N ARG A 73 24.45 -8.07 15.26
CA ARG A 73 24.64 -8.28 16.69
C ARG A 73 23.32 -8.59 17.41
N LEU A 74 22.27 -7.81 17.15
CA LEU A 74 20.97 -8.01 17.78
C LEU A 74 20.34 -9.35 17.40
N LEU A 75 20.51 -9.79 16.13
CA LEU A 75 20.10 -11.13 15.70
C LEU A 75 20.89 -12.23 16.41
N ALA A 76 22.21 -12.11 16.52
CA ALA A 76 23.03 -13.09 17.23
C ALA A 76 22.59 -13.25 18.70
N ILE A 77 22.29 -12.15 19.37
CA ILE A 77 21.75 -12.16 20.75
C ILE A 77 20.39 -12.87 20.79
N GLY A 78 19.46 -12.50 19.88
CA GLY A 78 18.11 -13.07 19.85
C GLY A 78 18.09 -14.57 19.54
N VAL A 79 18.90 -15.00 18.57
CA VAL A 79 19.07 -16.42 18.20
C VAL A 79 19.66 -17.22 19.38
N ALA A 80 20.73 -16.71 20.02
CA ALA A 80 21.35 -17.36 21.15
C ALA A 80 20.43 -17.44 22.38
N ALA A 81 19.60 -16.44 22.61
CA ALA A 81 18.63 -16.42 23.69
C ALA A 81 17.50 -17.44 23.52
N GLY A 82 17.14 -17.80 22.29
CA GLY A 82 16.14 -18.83 22.00
C GLY A 82 14.72 -18.51 22.48
N VAL A 83 14.39 -17.24 22.67
CA VAL A 83 13.10 -16.83 23.27
C VAL A 83 12.01 -16.65 22.21
N ASP A 84 10.85 -17.27 22.40
CA ASP A 84 9.75 -17.31 21.41
C ASP A 84 9.20 -15.93 21.02
N TRP A 85 9.26 -14.95 21.90
CA TRP A 85 8.76 -13.61 21.66
C TRP A 85 9.69 -12.73 20.80
N PHE A 86 10.96 -13.12 20.60
CA PHE A 86 11.95 -12.30 19.89
C PHE A 86 11.51 -12.02 18.44
N TRP A 87 11.25 -13.05 17.67
CA TRP A 87 10.86 -12.94 16.26
C TRP A 87 9.55 -12.17 16.05
N PRO A 88 8.46 -12.48 16.78
CA PRO A 88 7.22 -11.69 16.69
C PRO A 88 7.39 -10.22 17.06
N SER A 89 8.25 -9.90 18.02
CA SER A 89 8.52 -8.50 18.42
C SER A 89 9.30 -7.77 17.35
N LEU A 90 10.35 -8.37 16.80
CA LEU A 90 11.14 -7.84 15.70
C LEU A 90 10.26 -7.64 14.45
N GLY A 91 9.49 -8.63 14.05
CA GLY A 91 8.61 -8.56 12.88
C GLY A 91 7.58 -7.45 12.96
N ARG A 92 7.00 -7.22 14.12
CA ARG A 92 6.03 -6.13 14.34
C ARG A 92 6.64 -4.76 14.09
N GLU A 93 7.85 -4.51 14.55
CA GLU A 93 8.56 -3.25 14.37
C GLU A 93 9.01 -3.07 12.90
N LEU A 94 9.48 -4.13 12.26
CA LEU A 94 9.92 -4.07 10.87
C LEU A 94 8.76 -3.87 9.88
N LEU A 95 7.58 -4.46 10.13
CA LEU A 95 6.37 -4.24 9.33
C LEU A 95 5.91 -2.77 9.34
N GLY A 96 6.07 -2.09 10.46
CA GLY A 96 5.69 -0.67 10.61
C GLY A 96 6.78 0.31 10.19
N SER A 97 8.00 -0.16 9.90
CA SER A 97 9.16 0.68 9.68
C SER A 97 9.30 1.17 8.24
N ALA A 98 10.12 2.22 8.07
CA ALA A 98 10.47 2.77 6.77
C ALA A 98 11.38 1.81 5.98
N GLY A 99 11.34 1.86 4.63
CA GLY A 99 12.15 0.98 3.76
C GLY A 99 13.67 1.08 4.01
N THR A 100 14.17 2.21 4.52
CA THR A 100 15.57 2.36 4.94
C THR A 100 15.93 1.45 6.11
N VAL A 101 15.02 1.29 7.08
CA VAL A 101 15.19 0.36 8.20
C VAL A 101 15.12 -1.07 7.68
N GLN A 102 14.16 -1.37 6.80
CA GLN A 102 14.05 -2.69 6.17
C GLN A 102 15.32 -3.06 5.40
N ALA A 103 15.92 -2.12 4.65
CA ALA A 103 17.16 -2.37 3.91
C ALA A 103 18.34 -2.76 4.81
N VAL A 104 18.40 -2.27 6.04
CA VAL A 104 19.41 -2.64 7.03
C VAL A 104 19.28 -4.09 7.47
N TRP A 105 18.04 -4.59 7.60
CA TRP A 105 17.75 -5.91 8.18
C TRP A 105 17.76 -7.07 7.19
N LEU A 106 17.52 -6.83 5.91
CA LEU A 106 17.35 -7.89 4.91
C LEU A 106 18.55 -8.83 4.83
N GLU A 107 19.76 -8.28 4.66
CA GLU A 107 20.97 -9.08 4.55
C GLU A 107 21.30 -9.86 5.85
N PRO A 108 21.26 -9.24 7.04
CA PRO A 108 21.44 -9.98 8.30
C PRO A 108 20.42 -11.11 8.49
N LEU A 109 19.15 -10.88 8.16
CA LEU A 109 18.11 -11.92 8.28
C LEU A 109 18.32 -13.08 7.29
N LEU A 110 18.78 -12.81 6.09
CA LEU A 110 19.13 -13.87 5.12
C LEU A 110 20.36 -14.64 5.57
N ALA A 111 21.36 -13.94 6.10
CA ALA A 111 22.62 -14.56 6.53
C ALA A 111 22.46 -15.48 7.74
N CYS A 112 21.52 -15.19 8.66
CA CYS A 112 21.31 -16.00 9.86
C CYS A 112 20.51 -17.30 9.59
N ALA A 113 20.02 -17.55 8.39
CA ALA A 113 19.18 -18.71 8.05
C ALA A 113 19.76 -20.07 8.53
N GLY A 114 21.08 -20.26 8.37
CA GLY A 114 21.76 -21.48 8.83
C GLY A 114 22.00 -21.59 10.33
N LEU A 115 21.72 -20.55 11.09
CA LEU A 115 21.90 -20.50 12.55
C LEU A 115 20.58 -20.66 13.32
N ILE A 116 19.45 -20.64 12.61
CA ILE A 116 18.11 -20.72 13.21
C ILE A 116 17.81 -22.17 13.57
N SER A 117 17.39 -22.37 14.83
CA SER A 117 16.93 -23.68 15.27
C SER A 117 15.57 -24.06 14.63
N PRO A 118 15.27 -25.35 14.44
CA PRO A 118 14.03 -25.80 13.80
C PRO A 118 12.75 -25.24 14.44
N ASP A 119 12.72 -25.09 15.76
CA ASP A 119 11.61 -24.54 16.54
C ASP A 119 11.40 -23.04 16.31
N GLN A 120 12.44 -22.30 15.97
CA GLN A 120 12.37 -20.86 15.66
C GLN A 120 12.19 -20.57 14.17
N HIS A 121 12.38 -21.56 13.31
CA HIS A 121 12.44 -21.38 11.87
C HIS A 121 11.17 -20.74 11.28
N LEU A 122 10.00 -21.16 11.72
CA LEU A 122 8.73 -20.59 11.28
C LEU A 122 8.60 -19.11 11.63
N ALA A 123 8.90 -18.74 12.87
CA ALA A 123 8.80 -17.37 13.34
C ALA A 123 9.78 -16.45 12.61
N TRP A 124 11.01 -16.93 12.38
CA TRP A 124 11.99 -16.24 11.54
C TRP A 124 11.51 -16.08 10.10
N ALA A 125 10.98 -17.13 9.46
CA ALA A 125 10.47 -17.09 8.09
C ALA A 125 9.31 -16.08 7.95
N GLN A 126 8.45 -15.97 8.97
CA GLN A 126 7.39 -14.96 9.04
C GLN A 126 7.96 -13.53 9.06
N VAL A 127 9.03 -13.27 9.81
CA VAL A 127 9.71 -11.97 9.82
C VAL A 127 10.35 -11.70 8.47
N LEU A 128 11.09 -12.66 7.93
CA LEU A 128 11.74 -12.56 6.61
C LEU A 128 10.72 -12.28 5.50
N GLY A 129 9.56 -12.92 5.55
CA GLY A 129 8.47 -12.76 4.58
C GLY A 129 7.89 -11.34 4.50
N CYS A 130 8.18 -10.46 5.44
CA CYS A 130 7.78 -9.05 5.40
C CYS A 130 8.56 -8.23 4.36
N PHE A 131 9.68 -8.74 3.86
CA PHE A 131 10.54 -8.09 2.89
C PHE A 131 10.19 -8.56 1.47
N GLN A 132 10.16 -7.64 0.50
CA GLN A 132 9.99 -7.98 -0.92
C GLN A 132 11.37 -8.11 -1.58
N ASP A 133 11.85 -9.34 -1.71
CA ASP A 133 13.12 -9.68 -2.39
C ASP A 133 13.00 -11.10 -2.98
N PRO A 134 13.50 -11.36 -4.21
CA PRO A 134 13.47 -12.70 -4.80
C PRO A 134 14.10 -13.79 -3.93
N ARG A 135 15.17 -13.46 -3.19
CA ARG A 135 15.86 -14.39 -2.29
C ARG A 135 14.98 -14.77 -1.10
N VAL A 136 14.11 -13.86 -0.64
CA VAL A 136 13.10 -14.15 0.39
C VAL A 136 12.10 -15.18 -0.12
N ALA A 137 11.60 -15.02 -1.34
CA ALA A 137 10.70 -16.00 -1.94
C ALA A 137 11.37 -17.37 -2.04
N ASP A 138 12.64 -17.42 -2.45
CA ASP A 138 13.42 -18.66 -2.50
C ASP A 138 13.58 -19.30 -1.11
N GLN A 139 13.83 -18.49 -0.10
CA GLN A 139 13.98 -18.96 1.27
C GLN A 139 12.65 -19.47 1.85
N LEU A 140 11.53 -18.78 1.59
CA LEU A 140 10.20 -19.24 1.99
C LEU A 140 9.86 -20.59 1.35
N ARG A 141 10.22 -20.81 0.08
CA ARG A 141 10.03 -22.12 -0.59
C ARG A 141 10.91 -23.22 0.00
N ARG A 142 12.12 -22.90 0.44
CA ARG A 142 13.05 -23.85 1.09
C ARG A 142 12.66 -24.18 2.52
N SER A 143 11.86 -23.34 3.16
CA SER A 143 11.35 -23.56 4.50
C SER A 143 10.41 -24.78 4.57
N GLU A 144 9.99 -25.29 3.42
CA GLU A 144 9.25 -26.53 3.27
C GLU A 144 10.21 -27.62 2.79
N ASP A 145 10.34 -28.69 3.51
CA ASP A 145 11.36 -29.76 3.35
C ASP A 145 11.13 -30.74 2.20
N GLY A 146 10.35 -30.33 1.19
CA GLY A 146 10.07 -31.12 0.00
C GLY A 146 8.96 -32.15 0.14
N SER A 147 8.36 -32.30 1.33
CA SER A 147 7.18 -33.17 1.59
C SER A 147 5.85 -32.54 1.14
N GLY A 148 5.90 -31.34 0.59
CA GLY A 148 4.75 -30.49 0.27
C GLY A 148 4.53 -29.41 1.32
N TRP A 149 3.72 -28.42 0.97
CA TRP A 149 3.42 -27.29 1.86
C TRP A 149 2.65 -27.77 3.10
N GLN A 150 3.25 -27.61 4.26
CA GLN A 150 2.67 -28.00 5.54
C GLN A 150 2.28 -26.79 6.38
N GLU A 151 2.96 -25.65 6.18
CA GLU A 151 2.78 -24.47 7.00
C GLU A 151 1.93 -23.39 6.33
N PRO A 152 0.60 -23.33 6.61
CA PRO A 152 -0.30 -22.41 5.95
C PRO A 152 0.09 -20.93 6.08
N SER A 153 0.73 -20.56 7.19
CA SER A 153 1.05 -19.15 7.48
C SER A 153 2.08 -18.53 6.54
N LEU A 154 2.89 -19.34 5.84
CA LEU A 154 3.88 -18.87 4.87
C LEU A 154 3.30 -18.55 3.49
N LEU A 155 2.16 -19.13 3.12
CA LEU A 155 1.57 -18.94 1.79
C LEU A 155 1.11 -17.51 1.49
N PRO A 156 0.49 -16.76 2.41
CA PRO A 156 0.21 -15.34 2.20
C PRO A 156 1.48 -14.50 2.03
N LEU A 157 2.57 -14.85 2.73
CA LEU A 157 3.86 -14.18 2.62
C LEU A 157 4.51 -14.45 1.26
N LEU A 158 4.40 -15.68 0.75
CA LEU A 158 4.82 -16.01 -0.60
C LEU A 158 4.02 -15.21 -1.64
N GLY A 159 2.71 -15.07 -1.46
CA GLY A 159 1.87 -14.19 -2.27
C GLY A 159 2.32 -12.73 -2.24
N TYR A 160 2.80 -12.25 -1.11
CA TYR A 160 3.33 -10.90 -0.95
C TYR A 160 4.63 -10.68 -1.74
N GLN A 161 5.44 -11.73 -1.97
CA GLN A 161 6.67 -11.65 -2.77
C GLN A 161 6.41 -11.39 -4.26
N ARG A 162 5.23 -11.74 -4.77
CA ARG A 162 4.78 -11.49 -6.15
C ARG A 162 5.69 -12.06 -7.23
N GLN A 163 6.40 -13.14 -6.95
CA GLN A 163 7.20 -13.83 -7.98
C GLN A 163 6.25 -14.59 -8.91
N ALA A 164 6.43 -14.44 -10.23
CA ALA A 164 5.49 -14.96 -11.24
C ALA A 164 5.18 -16.46 -11.10
N GLN A 165 6.19 -17.26 -10.72
CA GLN A 165 6.07 -18.71 -10.50
C GLN A 165 5.19 -19.08 -9.29
N ASP A 166 5.13 -18.21 -8.27
CA ASP A 166 4.38 -18.50 -7.05
C ASP A 166 2.87 -18.44 -7.26
N GLY A 167 2.42 -17.66 -8.24
CA GLY A 167 1.01 -17.61 -8.61
C GLY A 167 0.47 -18.96 -9.11
N ALA A 168 1.25 -19.68 -9.90
CA ALA A 168 0.89 -21.04 -10.37
C ALA A 168 0.88 -22.03 -9.20
N LEU A 169 1.92 -22.01 -8.37
CA LEU A 169 2.02 -22.86 -7.18
C LEU A 169 0.82 -22.68 -6.23
N LEU A 170 0.50 -21.43 -5.90
CA LEU A 170 -0.63 -21.11 -5.01
C LEU A 170 -1.96 -21.53 -5.63
N LEU A 171 -2.12 -21.37 -6.95
CA LEU A 171 -3.33 -21.81 -7.65
C LEU A 171 -3.49 -23.33 -7.61
N ASP A 172 -2.41 -24.08 -7.84
CA ASP A 172 -2.42 -25.53 -7.78
C ASP A 172 -2.77 -26.04 -6.38
N LEU A 173 -2.19 -25.44 -5.32
CA LEU A 173 -2.51 -25.77 -3.93
C LEU A 173 -3.99 -25.55 -3.60
N VAL A 174 -4.62 -24.52 -4.14
CA VAL A 174 -6.04 -24.26 -3.92
C VAL A 174 -6.93 -25.26 -4.64
N LEU A 175 -6.54 -25.69 -5.85
CA LEU A 175 -7.34 -26.56 -6.70
C LEU A 175 -7.19 -28.06 -6.35
N GLN A 176 -6.04 -28.45 -5.77
CA GLN A 176 -5.78 -29.83 -5.38
C GLN A 176 -6.51 -30.20 -4.08
N PRO A 177 -6.77 -31.48 -3.85
CA PRO A 177 -7.27 -31.98 -2.58
C PRO A 177 -6.17 -31.86 -1.50
N ALA A 178 -6.30 -30.83 -0.67
CA ALA A 178 -5.39 -30.52 0.42
C ALA A 178 -6.19 -30.10 1.67
N PRO A 179 -5.58 -30.09 2.87
CA PRO A 179 -6.23 -29.59 4.08
C PRO A 179 -6.85 -28.21 3.86
N LEU A 180 -8.05 -27.99 4.39
CA LEU A 180 -8.80 -26.74 4.18
C LEU A 180 -7.99 -25.49 4.58
N ALA A 181 -7.27 -25.56 5.70
CA ALA A 181 -6.43 -24.46 6.18
C ALA A 181 -5.34 -24.08 5.15
N LEU A 182 -4.72 -25.06 4.52
CA LEU A 182 -3.71 -24.85 3.49
C LEU A 182 -4.32 -24.21 2.23
N ARG A 183 -5.48 -24.72 1.78
CA ARG A 183 -6.20 -24.16 0.63
C ARG A 183 -6.66 -22.72 0.89
N GLN A 184 -7.13 -22.42 2.12
CA GLN A 184 -7.52 -21.08 2.50
C GLN A 184 -6.33 -20.12 2.50
N ALA A 185 -5.20 -20.53 3.06
CA ALA A 185 -3.98 -19.73 3.10
C ALA A 185 -3.40 -19.51 1.68
N ALA A 186 -3.41 -20.52 0.82
CA ALA A 186 -3.02 -20.38 -0.58
C ALA A 186 -3.91 -19.38 -1.34
N LEU A 187 -5.23 -19.43 -1.10
CA LEU A 187 -6.17 -18.47 -1.67
C LEU A 187 -5.95 -17.04 -1.14
N GLU A 188 -5.47 -16.91 0.11
CA GLU A 188 -5.03 -15.63 0.66
C GLU A 188 -3.77 -15.13 -0.02
N GLY A 189 -2.79 -15.98 -0.24
CA GLY A 189 -1.59 -15.67 -1.01
C GLY A 189 -1.93 -15.19 -2.42
N LEU A 190 -2.84 -15.88 -3.13
CA LEU A 190 -3.35 -15.43 -4.42
C LEU A 190 -3.99 -14.04 -4.34
N ALA A 191 -4.78 -13.78 -3.31
CA ALA A 191 -5.45 -12.48 -3.11
C ALA A 191 -4.47 -11.34 -2.86
N VAL A 192 -3.38 -11.59 -2.13
CA VAL A 192 -2.32 -10.61 -1.83
C VAL A 192 -1.52 -10.25 -3.08
N GLY A 193 -1.15 -11.24 -3.88
CA GLY A 193 -0.37 -11.06 -5.10
C GLY A 193 -1.19 -10.85 -6.37
N LEU A 194 -2.52 -10.68 -6.28
CA LEU A 194 -3.46 -10.77 -7.40
C LEU A 194 -3.07 -9.96 -8.65
N ALA A 195 -2.52 -8.77 -8.46
CA ALA A 195 -2.13 -7.88 -9.56
C ALA A 195 -0.83 -8.32 -10.28
N ALA A 196 -0.06 -9.21 -9.68
CA ALA A 196 1.22 -9.67 -10.23
C ALA A 196 1.13 -10.97 -11.03
N TRP A 197 0.00 -11.68 -10.93
CA TRP A 197 -0.15 -12.99 -11.56
C TRP A 197 -0.69 -12.90 -13.00
N PRO A 198 -0.36 -13.87 -13.85
CA PRO A 198 -0.99 -14.01 -15.17
C PRO A 198 -2.49 -14.16 -15.08
N VAL A 199 -3.25 -13.25 -15.71
CA VAL A 199 -4.72 -13.15 -15.57
C VAL A 199 -5.47 -14.39 -16.10
N ALA A 200 -5.04 -14.95 -17.24
CA ALA A 200 -5.77 -16.02 -17.90
C ALA A 200 -5.80 -17.33 -17.08
N PRO A 201 -4.67 -17.87 -16.55
CA PRO A 201 -4.69 -19.05 -15.68
C PRO A 201 -5.51 -18.81 -14.41
N LEU A 202 -5.32 -17.65 -13.75
CA LEU A 202 -6.09 -17.30 -12.55
C LEU A 202 -7.58 -17.27 -12.79
N ARG A 203 -8.03 -16.64 -13.87
CA ARG A 203 -9.45 -16.56 -14.19
C ARG A 203 -10.05 -17.95 -14.40
N THR A 204 -9.33 -18.84 -15.08
CA THR A 204 -9.78 -20.21 -15.29
C THR A 204 -9.84 -20.98 -13.98
N GLY A 205 -8.78 -20.97 -13.18
CA GLY A 205 -8.71 -21.70 -11.91
C GLY A 205 -9.71 -21.17 -10.87
N LEU A 206 -9.86 -19.85 -10.75
CA LEU A 206 -10.85 -19.27 -9.83
C LEU A 206 -12.29 -19.55 -10.28
N ALA A 207 -12.56 -19.69 -11.59
CA ALA A 207 -13.89 -20.10 -12.06
C ALA A 207 -14.20 -21.56 -11.72
N VAL A 208 -13.20 -22.43 -11.69
CA VAL A 208 -13.32 -23.80 -11.18
C VAL A 208 -13.55 -23.78 -9.67
N LEU A 209 -12.73 -23.04 -8.94
CA LEU A 209 -12.82 -22.93 -7.48
C LEU A 209 -14.15 -22.32 -7.00
N ALA A 210 -14.77 -21.45 -7.79
CA ALA A 210 -16.11 -20.91 -7.48
C ALA A 210 -17.22 -21.97 -7.45
N GLN A 211 -16.93 -23.20 -7.87
CA GLN A 211 -17.80 -24.35 -7.82
C GLN A 211 -17.37 -25.39 -6.78
N ASP A 212 -16.45 -25.03 -5.89
CA ASP A 212 -15.94 -25.89 -4.83
C ASP A 212 -17.04 -26.24 -3.83
N LEU A 213 -16.96 -27.42 -3.25
CA LEU A 213 -17.88 -27.89 -2.21
C LEU A 213 -17.80 -27.06 -0.92
N ASN A 214 -16.65 -26.43 -0.67
CA ASN A 214 -16.50 -25.49 0.44
C ASN A 214 -16.98 -24.11 0.01
N SER A 215 -18.15 -23.71 0.51
CA SER A 215 -18.80 -22.43 0.15
C SER A 215 -17.94 -21.20 0.45
N ALA A 216 -17.11 -21.23 1.51
CA ALA A 216 -16.22 -20.11 1.87
C ALA A 216 -15.10 -19.93 0.84
N LEU A 217 -14.47 -21.03 0.37
CA LEU A 217 -13.50 -20.97 -0.72
C LEU A 217 -14.14 -20.49 -2.02
N ALA A 218 -15.29 -21.06 -2.37
CA ALA A 218 -16.04 -20.71 -3.58
C ALA A 218 -16.47 -19.24 -3.57
N ALA A 219 -17.00 -18.73 -2.46
CA ALA A 219 -17.38 -17.32 -2.32
C ALA A 219 -16.17 -16.39 -2.45
N LYS A 220 -15.03 -16.74 -1.86
CA LYS A 220 -13.79 -15.95 -1.97
C LYS A 220 -13.24 -15.96 -3.41
N ALA A 221 -13.36 -17.10 -4.12
CA ALA A 221 -13.01 -17.19 -5.54
C ALA A 221 -13.86 -16.26 -6.42
N VAL A 222 -15.17 -16.18 -6.17
CA VAL A 222 -16.06 -15.19 -6.83
C VAL A 222 -15.58 -13.76 -6.58
N ASP A 223 -15.19 -13.43 -5.35
CA ASP A 223 -14.68 -12.10 -5.02
C ASP A 223 -13.35 -11.78 -5.74
N LEU A 224 -12.46 -12.76 -5.87
CA LEU A 224 -11.20 -12.59 -6.61
C LEU A 224 -11.43 -12.47 -8.11
N LEU A 225 -12.32 -13.31 -8.69
CA LEU A 225 -12.73 -13.18 -10.10
C LEU A 225 -13.27 -11.79 -10.42
N ALA A 226 -14.07 -11.21 -9.54
CA ALA A 226 -14.60 -9.85 -9.72
C ALA A 226 -13.50 -8.78 -9.75
N ARG A 227 -12.32 -9.06 -9.16
CA ARG A 227 -11.18 -8.15 -9.11
C ARG A 227 -10.21 -8.32 -10.29
N LEU A 228 -10.35 -9.38 -11.07
CA LEU A 228 -9.51 -9.62 -12.25
C LEU A 228 -9.99 -8.81 -13.45
N PRO A 229 -9.08 -8.33 -14.31
CA PRO A 229 -9.44 -7.79 -15.61
C PRO A 229 -10.33 -8.78 -16.38
N GLN A 230 -11.40 -8.28 -16.98
CA GLN A 230 -12.38 -9.10 -17.71
C GLN A 230 -12.96 -10.26 -16.88
N GLY A 231 -13.10 -10.10 -15.57
CA GLY A 231 -13.73 -11.09 -14.69
C GLY A 231 -15.24 -11.21 -14.89
N GLN A 232 -15.93 -10.15 -15.30
CA GLN A 232 -17.38 -10.11 -15.47
C GLN A 232 -17.94 -11.18 -16.43
N PRO A 233 -17.35 -11.49 -17.60
CA PRO A 233 -17.82 -12.59 -18.43
C PRO A 233 -17.74 -13.96 -17.74
N ALA A 234 -16.74 -14.20 -16.90
CA ALA A 234 -16.63 -15.44 -16.12
C ALA A 234 -17.72 -15.51 -15.05
N LEU A 235 -17.97 -14.42 -14.31
CA LEU A 235 -19.05 -14.33 -13.33
C LEU A 235 -20.43 -14.55 -13.96
N ARG A 236 -20.70 -13.98 -15.13
CA ARG A 236 -21.97 -14.19 -15.85
C ARG A 236 -22.16 -15.66 -16.26
N ARG A 237 -21.08 -16.36 -16.62
CA ARG A 237 -21.15 -17.81 -16.91
C ARG A 237 -21.46 -18.61 -15.66
N LEU A 238 -20.80 -18.30 -14.54
CA LEU A 238 -21.09 -18.92 -13.25
C LEU A 238 -22.54 -18.70 -12.80
N GLY A 239 -23.14 -17.57 -13.11
CA GLY A 239 -24.55 -17.27 -12.79
C GLY A 239 -25.58 -18.17 -13.52
N ARG A 240 -25.13 -18.98 -14.47
CA ARG A 240 -25.98 -19.98 -15.16
C ARG A 240 -25.89 -21.37 -14.54
N LEU A 241 -25.04 -21.56 -13.56
CA LEU A 241 -24.81 -22.84 -12.89
C LEU A 241 -25.61 -22.91 -11.59
N ALA A 242 -25.93 -24.14 -11.17
CA ALA A 242 -26.47 -24.39 -9.84
C ALA A 242 -25.32 -24.30 -8.83
N LEU A 243 -25.28 -23.19 -8.06
CA LEU A 243 -24.28 -22.93 -7.05
C LEU A 243 -24.90 -23.02 -5.65
N ASP A 244 -24.03 -23.23 -4.65
CA ASP A 244 -24.42 -23.06 -3.24
C ASP A 244 -25.07 -21.69 -2.99
N THR A 245 -26.03 -21.64 -2.06
CA THR A 245 -26.84 -20.43 -1.78
C THR A 245 -25.95 -19.24 -1.41
N GLU A 246 -24.89 -19.41 -0.60
CA GLU A 246 -23.99 -18.36 -0.21
C GLU A 246 -23.18 -17.86 -1.42
N VAL A 247 -22.68 -18.78 -2.23
CA VAL A 247 -21.93 -18.48 -3.46
C VAL A 247 -22.82 -17.76 -4.47
N ALA A 248 -24.06 -18.21 -4.66
CA ALA A 248 -25.02 -17.57 -5.54
C ALA A 248 -25.36 -16.15 -5.10
N GLN A 249 -25.57 -15.92 -3.80
CA GLN A 249 -25.77 -14.56 -3.25
C GLN A 249 -24.55 -13.67 -3.44
N ARG A 250 -23.35 -14.21 -3.21
CA ARG A 250 -22.10 -13.47 -3.42
C ARG A 250 -21.93 -13.11 -4.89
N LEU A 251 -22.16 -14.07 -5.79
CA LEU A 251 -22.12 -13.87 -7.23
C LEU A 251 -23.12 -12.81 -7.70
N GLN A 252 -24.36 -12.86 -7.20
CA GLN A 252 -25.38 -11.87 -7.53
C GLN A 252 -24.95 -10.44 -7.14
N ARG A 253 -24.32 -10.28 -5.97
CA ARG A 253 -23.76 -8.97 -5.57
C ARG A 253 -22.67 -8.49 -6.53
N ARG A 254 -21.84 -9.41 -7.06
CA ARG A 254 -20.77 -9.05 -8.02
C ARG A 254 -21.27 -8.82 -9.44
N LEU A 255 -22.40 -9.41 -9.81
CA LEU A 255 -23.09 -9.15 -11.07
C LEU A 255 -23.92 -7.84 -11.06
N CYS A 256 -24.23 -7.32 -9.87
CA CYS A 256 -24.88 -6.03 -9.67
C CYS A 256 -23.93 -5.06 -8.95
N PRO A 257 -22.87 -4.56 -9.62
CA PRO A 257 -21.91 -3.68 -8.96
C PRO A 257 -22.56 -2.39 -8.51
N SER A 258 -22.13 -1.90 -7.35
CA SER A 258 -22.64 -0.64 -6.79
C SER A 258 -22.34 0.55 -7.71
N PRO A 259 -23.22 1.54 -7.84
CA PRO A 259 -22.89 2.78 -8.50
C PRO A 259 -21.79 3.51 -7.74
N LEU A 260 -20.92 4.23 -8.47
CA LEU A 260 -19.80 4.96 -7.88
C LEU A 260 -20.07 6.45 -7.81
N VAL A 261 -19.58 7.08 -6.75
CA VAL A 261 -19.39 8.52 -6.67
C VAL A 261 -17.88 8.79 -6.64
N LEU A 262 -17.32 9.24 -7.75
CA LEU A 262 -15.90 9.62 -7.84
C LEU A 262 -15.76 11.08 -7.40
N VAL A 263 -15.09 11.29 -6.26
CA VAL A 263 -14.83 12.64 -5.75
C VAL A 263 -13.47 13.11 -6.25
N VAL A 264 -13.47 14.24 -6.94
CA VAL A 264 -12.28 14.83 -7.57
C VAL A 264 -12.06 16.27 -7.10
N HIS A 265 -10.82 16.76 -7.20
CA HIS A 265 -10.54 18.13 -6.80
C HIS A 265 -11.35 19.15 -7.62
N GLY A 266 -11.49 18.95 -8.93
CA GLY A 266 -12.08 19.91 -9.84
C GLY A 266 -11.21 21.14 -10.08
N ARG A 267 -11.54 21.92 -11.11
CA ARG A 267 -10.97 23.27 -11.35
C ARG A 267 -11.81 24.32 -10.62
N ARG A 268 -11.39 25.58 -10.64
CA ARG A 268 -12.14 26.71 -10.08
C ARG A 268 -13.59 26.71 -10.60
N GLY A 269 -14.55 26.83 -9.71
CA GLY A 269 -15.98 26.74 -10.06
C GLY A 269 -16.51 25.31 -10.15
N GLY A 270 -15.72 24.30 -9.76
CA GLY A 270 -16.15 22.90 -9.75
C GLY A 270 -16.11 22.22 -11.12
N VAL A 271 -15.46 22.83 -12.11
CA VAL A 271 -15.32 22.27 -13.47
C VAL A 271 -14.46 21.00 -13.40
N ILE A 272 -14.96 19.91 -13.96
CA ILE A 272 -14.28 18.62 -13.98
C ILE A 272 -13.53 18.50 -15.32
N PRO A 273 -12.22 18.18 -15.32
CA PRO A 273 -11.45 17.97 -16.53
C PRO A 273 -12.00 16.84 -17.43
N ASP A 274 -11.80 16.94 -18.73
CA ASP A 274 -12.34 15.98 -19.70
C ASP A 274 -11.70 14.60 -19.57
N GLU A 275 -10.43 14.51 -19.21
CA GLU A 275 -9.75 13.24 -18.93
C GLU A 275 -10.41 12.48 -17.78
N VAL A 276 -10.86 13.20 -16.74
CA VAL A 276 -11.59 12.62 -15.61
C VAL A 276 -13.00 12.18 -16.01
N ARG A 277 -13.67 12.95 -16.88
CA ARG A 277 -14.97 12.56 -17.44
C ARG A 277 -14.84 11.31 -18.33
N ALA A 278 -13.81 11.25 -19.15
CA ALA A 278 -13.52 10.10 -19.98
C ALA A 278 -13.20 8.84 -19.14
N LEU A 279 -12.44 8.99 -18.05
CA LEU A 279 -12.21 7.91 -17.09
C LEU A 279 -13.53 7.42 -16.49
N ALA A 280 -14.39 8.31 -15.99
CA ALA A 280 -15.67 7.96 -15.38
C ALA A 280 -16.59 7.22 -16.37
N SER A 281 -16.69 7.69 -17.60
CA SER A 281 -17.47 7.06 -18.66
C SER A 281 -16.95 5.66 -19.01
N ALA A 282 -15.62 5.49 -19.11
CA ALA A 282 -15.01 4.19 -19.38
C ALA A 282 -15.22 3.21 -18.20
N VAL A 283 -15.14 3.69 -16.95
CA VAL A 283 -15.46 2.90 -15.76
C VAL A 283 -16.93 2.48 -15.75
N GLU A 284 -17.85 3.40 -16.05
CA GLU A 284 -19.28 3.11 -16.14
C GLU A 284 -19.57 2.01 -17.18
N GLN A 285 -18.96 2.11 -18.35
CA GLN A 285 -19.10 1.09 -19.42
C GLN A 285 -18.53 -0.27 -18.99
N ARG A 286 -17.34 -0.29 -18.39
CA ARG A 286 -16.71 -1.54 -17.94
C ARG A 286 -17.51 -2.21 -16.82
N ARG A 287 -18.00 -1.43 -15.86
CA ARG A 287 -18.79 -1.94 -14.72
C ARG A 287 -20.22 -2.32 -15.09
N GLY A 288 -20.82 -1.63 -16.05
CA GLY A 288 -22.25 -1.69 -16.30
C GLY A 288 -23.08 -1.12 -15.13
N ALA A 289 -22.53 -0.19 -14.37
CA ALA A 289 -23.17 0.51 -13.26
C ALA A 289 -22.84 2.01 -13.31
N PRO A 290 -23.80 2.88 -12.97
CA PRO A 290 -23.64 4.33 -13.09
C PRO A 290 -22.47 4.90 -12.29
N VAL A 291 -21.79 5.89 -12.85
CA VAL A 291 -20.69 6.62 -12.21
C VAL A 291 -21.03 8.12 -12.18
N LEU A 292 -21.09 8.68 -10.98
CA LEU A 292 -21.25 10.11 -10.78
C LEU A 292 -19.91 10.76 -10.42
N LEU A 293 -19.66 11.92 -11.01
CA LEU A 293 -18.52 12.77 -10.69
C LEU A 293 -18.94 13.90 -9.77
N GLN A 294 -18.21 14.07 -8.68
CA GLN A 294 -18.40 15.17 -7.73
C GLN A 294 -17.10 15.92 -7.53
N ALA A 295 -17.07 17.20 -7.89
CA ALA A 295 -15.97 18.08 -7.53
C ALA A 295 -16.09 18.51 -6.06
N LEU A 296 -14.96 18.63 -5.35
CA LEU A 296 -14.91 19.01 -3.93
C LEU A 296 -15.62 20.36 -3.66
N THR A 297 -15.42 21.32 -4.55
CA THR A 297 -15.91 22.70 -4.40
C THR A 297 -17.27 22.95 -5.05
N ALA A 298 -17.85 21.95 -5.70
CA ALA A 298 -19.15 22.06 -6.37
C ALA A 298 -20.28 21.51 -5.49
N LYS A 299 -21.50 21.97 -5.80
CA LYS A 299 -22.69 21.35 -5.26
C LYS A 299 -22.72 19.86 -5.64
N PRO A 300 -23.18 18.98 -4.75
CA PRO A 300 -23.31 17.56 -5.07
C PRO A 300 -24.18 17.34 -6.32
N PRO A 301 -23.78 16.45 -7.23
CA PRO A 301 -24.56 16.14 -8.42
C PRO A 301 -25.91 15.54 -8.04
N GLN A 302 -26.91 15.76 -8.86
CA GLN A 302 -28.21 15.13 -8.68
C GLN A 302 -28.14 13.67 -9.11
N ALA A 303 -28.54 12.75 -8.26
CA ALA A 303 -28.60 11.33 -8.57
C ALA A 303 -29.79 11.09 -9.53
N SER A 304 -29.52 10.48 -10.67
CA SER A 304 -30.57 10.07 -11.62
C SER A 304 -31.38 8.88 -11.08
N ALA A 305 -32.58 8.66 -11.61
CA ALA A 305 -33.36 7.47 -11.30
C ALA A 305 -32.59 6.18 -11.59
N GLY A 306 -31.81 6.13 -12.67
CA GLY A 306 -30.95 4.98 -13.01
C GLY A 306 -29.87 4.72 -11.95
N PHE A 307 -29.26 5.78 -11.41
CA PHE A 307 -28.30 5.68 -10.30
C PHE A 307 -28.94 5.12 -9.04
N LEU A 308 -30.11 5.65 -8.64
CA LEU A 308 -30.83 5.20 -7.44
C LEU A 308 -31.31 3.75 -7.57
N ASN A 309 -31.83 3.37 -8.73
CA ASN A 309 -32.23 1.98 -9.01
C ASN A 309 -31.02 1.03 -8.95
N ALA A 310 -29.85 1.43 -9.45
CA ALA A 310 -28.63 0.63 -9.33
C ALA A 310 -28.18 0.53 -7.86
N ALA A 311 -28.26 1.63 -7.10
CA ALA A 311 -27.96 1.64 -5.67
C ALA A 311 -28.88 0.71 -4.88
N GLN A 312 -30.16 0.69 -5.18
CA GLN A 312 -31.11 -0.22 -4.55
C GLN A 312 -30.82 -1.69 -4.87
N ARG A 313 -30.53 -2.03 -6.14
CA ARG A 313 -30.15 -3.41 -6.52
C ARG A 313 -28.88 -3.88 -5.83
N ALA A 314 -27.88 -3.00 -5.74
CA ALA A 314 -26.59 -3.32 -5.10
C ALA A 314 -26.66 -3.19 -3.56
N GLN A 315 -27.71 -2.60 -3.00
CA GLN A 315 -27.85 -2.23 -1.58
C GLN A 315 -26.68 -1.36 -1.09
N MET A 316 -26.00 -0.68 -2.01
CA MET A 316 -24.78 0.09 -1.71
C MET A 316 -24.51 1.18 -2.76
N VAL A 317 -23.92 2.27 -2.29
CA VAL A 317 -23.23 3.26 -3.12
C VAL A 317 -21.77 3.33 -2.67
N THR A 318 -20.81 3.28 -3.60
CA THR A 318 -19.39 3.38 -3.25
C THR A 318 -18.84 4.76 -3.59
N LEU A 319 -18.35 5.48 -2.56
CA LEU A 319 -17.72 6.79 -2.69
C LEU A 319 -16.19 6.61 -2.75
N VAL A 320 -15.59 7.06 -3.85
CA VAL A 320 -14.16 6.89 -4.15
C VAL A 320 -13.50 8.25 -4.33
N PRO A 321 -12.69 8.70 -3.37
CA PRO A 321 -11.96 9.95 -3.51
C PRO A 321 -10.70 9.76 -4.39
N LEU A 322 -10.71 10.34 -5.59
CA LEU A 322 -9.58 10.38 -6.51
C LEU A 322 -8.63 11.55 -6.16
N LEU A 323 -8.22 11.60 -4.90
CA LEU A 323 -7.28 12.60 -4.37
C LEU A 323 -5.93 11.94 -4.15
N LEU A 324 -4.84 12.65 -4.45
CA LEU A 324 -3.49 12.08 -4.46
C LEU A 324 -2.74 12.31 -3.15
N VAL A 325 -3.08 13.38 -2.42
CA VAL A 325 -2.38 13.79 -1.20
C VAL A 325 -3.36 14.14 -0.07
N PRO A 326 -3.00 13.93 1.21
CA PRO A 326 -3.87 14.12 2.36
C PRO A 326 -3.93 15.59 2.83
N GLY A 327 -4.31 16.51 1.95
CA GLY A 327 -4.56 17.91 2.29
C GLY A 327 -5.83 18.14 3.13
N GLY A 328 -6.18 19.41 3.39
CA GLY A 328 -7.39 19.81 4.12
C GLY A 328 -8.67 19.18 3.57
N HIS A 329 -8.76 19.05 2.25
CA HIS A 329 -9.88 18.42 1.55
C HIS A 329 -10.14 16.96 1.97
N VAL A 330 -9.09 16.17 2.18
CA VAL A 330 -9.24 14.77 2.62
C VAL A 330 -9.79 14.69 4.04
N ARG A 331 -9.39 15.62 4.89
CA ARG A 331 -9.78 15.59 6.32
C ARG A 331 -11.17 16.18 6.57
N VAL A 332 -11.54 17.25 5.89
CA VAL A 332 -12.75 18.01 6.15
C VAL A 332 -13.84 17.74 5.11
N ASP A 333 -13.53 18.01 3.83
CA ASP A 333 -14.57 18.03 2.79
C ASP A 333 -15.10 16.63 2.46
N LEU A 334 -14.24 15.60 2.45
CA LEU A 334 -14.71 14.22 2.24
C LEU A 334 -15.67 13.74 3.32
N ASN A 335 -15.49 14.17 4.56
CA ASN A 335 -16.41 13.84 5.64
C ASN A 335 -17.75 14.53 5.46
N ALA A 336 -17.74 15.80 4.98
CA ALA A 336 -18.96 16.54 4.67
C ALA A 336 -19.71 15.92 3.49
N ILE A 337 -19.01 15.58 2.41
CA ILE A 337 -19.56 14.90 1.24
C ILE A 337 -20.16 13.54 1.63
N ALA A 338 -19.46 12.73 2.40
CA ALA A 338 -19.97 11.42 2.83
C ALA A 338 -21.22 11.55 3.73
N ARG A 339 -21.29 12.56 4.60
CA ARG A 339 -22.50 12.86 5.41
C ARG A 339 -23.67 13.29 4.53
N ASP A 340 -23.41 14.11 3.52
CA ASP A 340 -24.43 14.56 2.58
C ASP A 340 -25.02 13.39 1.78
N TRP A 341 -24.16 12.54 1.23
CA TRP A 341 -24.59 11.33 0.53
C TRP A 341 -25.39 10.38 1.43
N ARG A 342 -24.97 10.17 2.70
CA ARG A 342 -25.77 9.36 3.64
C ARG A 342 -27.15 9.94 3.87
N ARG A 343 -27.28 11.27 4.02
CA ARG A 343 -28.59 11.93 4.15
C ARG A 343 -29.47 11.73 2.93
N ARG A 344 -28.92 11.84 1.74
CA ARG A 344 -29.64 11.62 0.46
C ARG A 344 -30.09 10.17 0.29
N LEU A 345 -29.27 9.23 0.72
CA LEU A 345 -29.57 7.80 0.63
C LEU A 345 -30.50 7.33 1.78
N ALA A 346 -30.73 8.14 2.81
CA ALA A 346 -31.59 7.77 3.93
C ALA A 346 -33.03 7.48 3.50
N SER A 347 -33.50 8.07 2.41
CA SER A 347 -34.83 7.78 1.82
C SER A 347 -34.85 6.47 1.02
N GLN A 348 -33.69 5.88 0.74
CA GLN A 348 -33.55 4.63 -0.01
C GLN A 348 -33.36 3.49 0.98
N GLN A 349 -34.41 2.70 1.24
CA GLN A 349 -34.34 1.60 2.21
C GLN A 349 -33.21 0.63 1.92
N GLY A 350 -32.38 0.33 2.93
CA GLY A 350 -31.32 -0.66 2.87
C GLY A 350 -30.06 -0.27 2.10
N VAL A 351 -29.99 0.94 1.54
CA VAL A 351 -28.80 1.38 0.78
C VAL A 351 -27.74 1.97 1.71
N ALA A 352 -26.59 1.30 1.78
CA ALA A 352 -25.43 1.78 2.55
C ALA A 352 -24.49 2.62 1.69
N LEU A 353 -23.81 3.60 2.32
CA LEU A 353 -22.69 4.32 1.70
C LEU A 353 -21.37 3.73 2.18
N GLN A 354 -20.61 3.08 1.29
CA GLN A 354 -19.24 2.65 1.51
C GLN A 354 -18.27 3.74 1.05
N ARG A 355 -17.46 4.28 1.96
CA ARG A 355 -16.38 5.20 1.60
C ARG A 355 -15.05 4.46 1.51
N ARG A 356 -14.36 4.59 0.40
CA ARG A 356 -12.98 4.10 0.20
C ARG A 356 -11.97 5.12 0.75
N SER A 357 -10.76 4.67 1.03
CA SER A 357 -9.63 5.58 1.26
C SER A 357 -9.36 6.41 0.00
N PHE A 358 -8.75 7.59 0.16
CA PHE A 358 -8.35 8.39 -1.00
C PHE A 358 -7.27 7.67 -1.83
N LEU A 359 -7.25 7.94 -3.13
CA LEU A 359 -6.40 7.23 -4.11
C LEU A 359 -4.93 7.18 -3.70
N GLY A 360 -4.37 8.31 -3.24
CA GLY A 360 -2.98 8.37 -2.79
C GLY A 360 -2.64 7.41 -1.64
N ALA A 361 -3.63 6.96 -0.86
CA ALA A 361 -3.44 5.98 0.21
C ALA A 361 -3.50 4.52 -0.27
N TRP A 362 -3.76 4.26 -1.55
CA TRP A 362 -3.80 2.88 -2.06
C TRP A 362 -2.38 2.36 -2.29
N PRO A 363 -1.95 1.26 -1.63
CA PRO A 363 -0.61 0.72 -1.82
C PRO A 363 -0.32 0.36 -3.29
N ALA A 364 -1.29 -0.25 -3.98
CA ALA A 364 -1.15 -0.61 -5.40
C ALA A 364 -0.98 0.63 -6.31
N TRP A 365 -1.66 1.74 -6.00
CA TRP A 365 -1.45 3.02 -6.69
C TRP A 365 -0.02 3.53 -6.55
N GLN A 366 0.50 3.52 -5.32
CA GLN A 366 1.87 3.97 -5.05
C GLN A 366 2.91 3.12 -5.78
N GLN A 367 2.68 1.81 -5.91
CA GLN A 367 3.54 0.90 -6.66
C GLN A 367 3.52 1.19 -8.16
N VAL A 368 2.33 1.39 -8.75
CA VAL A 368 2.21 1.75 -10.18
C VAL A 368 2.89 3.08 -10.45
N LEU A 369 2.70 4.06 -9.58
CA LEU A 369 3.34 5.37 -9.74
C LEU A 369 4.87 5.26 -9.62
N ALA A 370 5.39 4.45 -8.70
CA ALA A 370 6.83 4.20 -8.57
C ALA A 370 7.40 3.52 -9.83
N ALA A 371 6.74 2.49 -10.32
CA ALA A 371 7.14 1.79 -11.56
C ALA A 371 7.14 2.73 -12.77
N GLN A 372 6.11 3.56 -12.90
CA GLN A 372 5.99 4.54 -13.98
C GLN A 372 7.09 5.60 -13.92
N LEU A 373 7.37 6.15 -12.75
CA LEU A 373 8.46 7.11 -12.57
C LEU A 373 9.81 6.48 -12.89
N CYS A 374 10.07 5.26 -12.44
CA CYS A 374 11.29 4.52 -12.75
C CYS A 374 11.44 4.29 -14.26
N GLN A 375 10.37 3.89 -14.94
CA GLN A 375 10.38 3.63 -16.39
C GLN A 375 10.66 4.91 -17.20
N VAL A 376 10.03 6.04 -16.82
CA VAL A 376 10.16 7.30 -17.57
C VAL A 376 11.44 8.04 -17.24
N ALA A 377 11.86 8.03 -15.98
CA ALA A 377 13.11 8.66 -15.55
C ALA A 377 14.33 7.87 -16.06
N GLY A 378 14.27 6.53 -16.09
CA GLY A 378 15.44 5.69 -16.33
C GLY A 378 16.52 5.97 -15.30
N GLU A 379 17.76 6.23 -15.73
CA GLU A 379 18.87 6.61 -14.84
C GLU A 379 18.94 8.13 -14.54
N ARG A 380 18.00 8.90 -15.08
CA ARG A 380 18.01 10.37 -14.93
C ARG A 380 17.42 10.78 -13.58
N PRO A 381 17.99 11.82 -12.93
CA PRO A 381 17.41 12.38 -11.72
C PRO A 381 15.99 12.86 -11.98
N CYS A 382 15.03 12.40 -11.19
CA CYS A 382 13.62 12.73 -11.27
C CYS A 382 13.13 13.29 -9.94
N CYS A 383 12.17 14.19 -9.99
CA CYS A 383 11.39 14.61 -8.83
C CYS A 383 9.90 14.65 -9.16
N TRP A 384 9.06 14.60 -8.14
CA TRP A 384 7.62 14.81 -8.30
C TRP A 384 7.17 16.07 -7.55
N LEU A 385 6.23 16.80 -8.16
CA LEU A 385 5.75 18.06 -7.63
C LEU A 385 4.36 17.92 -7.04
N HIS A 386 4.14 18.51 -5.88
CA HIS A 386 2.84 18.58 -5.24
C HIS A 386 2.50 19.99 -4.77
N HIS A 387 1.22 20.29 -4.66
CA HIS A 387 0.74 21.51 -4.03
C HIS A 387 1.19 21.54 -2.56
N PRO A 388 1.53 22.72 -2.00
CA PRO A 388 1.84 22.87 -0.59
C PRO A 388 0.77 22.25 0.30
N LEU A 389 1.22 21.49 1.29
CA LEU A 389 0.37 20.75 2.22
C LEU A 389 0.66 21.22 3.64
N ASP A 390 -0.40 21.44 4.42
CA ASP A 390 -0.29 21.88 5.79
C ASP A 390 -0.42 20.73 6.79
N GLY A 391 0.40 20.80 7.83
CA GLY A 391 0.34 19.93 8.99
C GLY A 391 1.24 18.69 8.92
N GLU A 392 1.62 18.22 10.09
CA GLU A 392 2.62 17.17 10.28
C GLU A 392 2.27 15.84 9.57
N LEU A 393 0.98 15.45 9.57
CA LEU A 393 0.53 14.23 8.87
C LEU A 393 0.76 14.31 7.37
N ALA A 394 0.59 15.49 6.78
CA ALA A 394 0.84 15.68 5.35
C ALA A 394 2.34 15.61 5.04
N HIS A 395 3.19 16.20 5.86
CA HIS A 395 4.64 16.10 5.72
C HIS A 395 5.14 14.67 5.87
N ARG A 396 4.64 13.93 6.87
CA ARG A 396 4.96 12.50 7.03
C ARG A 396 4.52 11.67 5.83
N TYR A 397 3.35 11.97 5.27
CA TYR A 397 2.87 11.29 4.06
C TYR A 397 3.77 11.57 2.86
N VAL A 398 4.17 12.84 2.64
CA VAL A 398 5.09 13.21 1.56
C VAL A 398 6.44 12.50 1.71
N ALA A 399 7.00 12.46 2.92
CA ALA A 399 8.24 11.75 3.20
C ALA A 399 8.12 10.24 2.90
N LEU A 400 7.04 9.60 3.36
CA LEU A 400 6.77 8.19 3.08
C LEU A 400 6.56 7.93 1.59
N LEU A 401 5.83 8.81 0.91
CA LEU A 401 5.60 8.68 -0.54
C LEU A 401 6.91 8.83 -1.31
N SER A 402 7.74 9.83 -0.99
CA SER A 402 9.06 10.02 -1.60
C SER A 402 9.93 8.77 -1.45
N GLN A 403 9.93 8.18 -0.27
CA GLN A 403 10.66 6.95 -0.01
C GLN A 403 10.13 5.77 -0.85
N ARG A 404 8.81 5.61 -0.95
CA ARG A 404 8.19 4.54 -1.74
C ARG A 404 8.37 4.71 -3.24
N LEU A 405 8.36 5.95 -3.72
CA LEU A 405 8.59 6.26 -5.12
C LEU A 405 10.06 6.20 -5.51
N GLY A 406 10.99 6.30 -4.55
CA GLY A 406 12.42 6.39 -4.80
C GLY A 406 12.87 7.77 -5.31
N TYR A 407 11.99 8.76 -5.30
CA TYR A 407 12.25 10.11 -5.82
C TYR A 407 11.74 11.18 -4.85
N PRO A 408 12.45 12.34 -4.71
CA PRO A 408 12.05 13.39 -3.81
C PRO A 408 10.75 14.07 -4.27
N GLY A 409 9.87 14.35 -3.30
CA GLY A 409 8.72 15.22 -3.47
C GLY A 409 9.09 16.67 -3.19
N VAL A 410 8.70 17.55 -4.10
CA VAL A 410 8.96 18.99 -3.98
C VAL A 410 7.64 19.73 -3.92
N SER A 411 7.51 20.63 -2.93
CA SER A 411 6.34 21.49 -2.80
C SER A 411 6.43 22.64 -3.81
N ALA A 412 5.43 22.77 -4.67
CA ALA A 412 5.37 23.83 -5.68
C ALA A 412 4.04 24.60 -5.57
N PRO A 413 4.06 25.84 -5.05
CA PRO A 413 2.90 26.73 -5.07
C PRO A 413 2.52 27.09 -6.52
N TYR A 414 1.24 27.20 -6.80
CA TYR A 414 0.76 27.57 -8.15
C TYR A 414 1.29 28.92 -8.67
N SER A 415 1.66 29.84 -7.77
CA SER A 415 2.09 31.20 -8.11
C SER A 415 3.60 31.34 -8.30
N SER A 416 4.39 30.37 -7.85
CA SER A 416 5.87 30.45 -7.83
C SER A 416 6.53 29.12 -8.24
N ALA A 417 5.81 28.28 -8.98
CA ALA A 417 6.38 27.04 -9.55
C ALA A 417 7.62 27.36 -10.44
N MET A 418 7.64 28.55 -11.05
CA MET A 418 8.76 29.08 -11.86
C MET A 418 10.05 29.28 -11.08
N ASP A 419 9.96 29.96 -9.91
CA ASP A 419 11.16 30.29 -9.13
C ASP A 419 11.81 29.03 -8.56
N GLN A 420 11.01 27.99 -8.33
CA GLN A 420 11.48 26.70 -7.85
C GLN A 420 12.00 25.78 -8.97
N LEU A 421 11.54 25.95 -10.22
CA LEU A 421 12.06 25.18 -11.35
C LEU A 421 13.55 25.36 -11.56
N GLY A 422 14.09 26.55 -11.32
CA GLY A 422 15.53 26.81 -11.38
C GLY A 422 16.32 25.96 -10.36
N THR A 423 15.82 25.85 -9.13
CA THR A 423 16.43 25.04 -8.07
C THR A 423 16.20 23.54 -8.31
N ILE A 424 15.01 23.15 -8.81
CA ILE A 424 14.67 21.78 -9.18
C ILE A 424 15.49 21.33 -10.39
N ALA A 425 15.64 22.17 -11.41
CA ALA A 425 16.42 21.92 -12.61
C ALA A 425 17.91 21.74 -12.35
N ALA A 426 18.43 22.30 -11.26
CA ALA A 426 19.81 22.08 -10.87
C ALA A 426 20.07 20.60 -10.51
N ASN A 427 19.05 19.90 -10.01
CA ASN A 427 19.17 18.55 -9.45
C ASN A 427 18.29 17.48 -10.15
N SER A 428 17.42 17.87 -11.08
CA SER A 428 16.47 16.92 -11.72
C SER A 428 16.30 17.24 -13.19
N THR A 429 16.35 16.21 -14.05
CA THR A 429 16.12 16.32 -15.50
C THR A 429 14.72 15.89 -15.91
N ALA A 430 13.98 15.19 -15.05
CA ALA A 430 12.58 14.82 -15.25
C ALA A 430 11.74 15.29 -14.07
N VAL A 431 10.56 15.84 -14.36
CA VAL A 431 9.65 16.43 -13.36
C VAL A 431 8.24 15.90 -13.58
N GLN A 432 7.69 15.21 -12.58
CA GLN A 432 6.33 14.70 -12.60
C GLN A 432 5.40 15.58 -11.75
N PRO A 433 4.48 16.32 -12.35
CA PRO A 433 3.40 16.94 -11.58
C PRO A 433 2.48 15.85 -11.00
N LEU A 434 2.26 15.86 -9.69
CA LEU A 434 1.36 14.92 -9.04
C LEU A 434 -0.10 15.40 -9.19
N THR A 435 -0.58 15.32 -10.42
CA THR A 435 -1.95 15.71 -10.80
C THR A 435 -2.57 14.63 -11.69
N LEU A 436 -3.85 14.32 -11.48
CA LEU A 436 -4.55 13.33 -12.32
C LEU A 436 -4.78 13.86 -13.74
N ALA A 437 -5.24 15.08 -13.85
CA ALA A 437 -5.50 15.75 -15.13
C ALA A 437 -4.83 17.13 -15.15
N ALA A 438 -4.77 17.77 -16.31
CA ALA A 438 -4.21 19.11 -16.46
C ALA A 438 -4.88 20.10 -15.50
N ASN A 439 -4.05 20.83 -14.77
CA ASN A 439 -4.47 21.83 -13.81
C ASN A 439 -3.50 23.03 -13.85
N ARG A 440 -3.75 24.05 -13.01
CA ARG A 440 -2.90 25.24 -12.98
C ARG A 440 -1.41 24.95 -12.76
N LEU A 441 -1.08 23.91 -11.98
CA LEU A 441 0.32 23.54 -11.74
C LEU A 441 0.96 23.02 -13.02
N SER A 442 0.34 22.03 -13.69
CA SER A 442 0.87 21.49 -14.95
C SER A 442 0.87 22.53 -16.07
N GLU A 443 -0.18 23.34 -16.18
CA GLU A 443 -0.30 24.40 -17.20
C GLU A 443 0.76 25.49 -17.01
N SER A 444 1.03 25.93 -15.77
CA SER A 444 2.10 26.91 -15.48
C SER A 444 3.50 26.35 -15.75
N LEU A 445 3.72 25.07 -15.48
CA LEU A 445 4.97 24.38 -15.78
C LEU A 445 5.18 24.25 -17.32
N GLU A 446 4.16 23.86 -18.07
CA GLU A 446 4.23 23.76 -19.52
C GLU A 446 4.56 25.12 -20.15
N ALA A 447 3.87 26.17 -19.73
CA ALA A 447 4.12 27.53 -20.21
C ALA A 447 5.56 28.01 -19.93
N SER A 448 6.18 27.47 -18.91
CA SER A 448 7.53 27.84 -18.45
C SER A 448 8.66 27.11 -19.17
N VAL A 449 8.41 25.85 -19.52
CA VAL A 449 9.41 25.00 -20.21
C VAL A 449 9.53 25.34 -21.70
N ILE A 450 8.47 25.89 -22.32
CA ILE A 450 8.44 26.26 -23.75
C ILE A 450 9.43 27.38 -24.08
N PRO A 451 9.51 28.51 -23.33
CA PRO A 451 10.45 29.59 -23.65
C PRO A 451 11.95 29.21 -23.49
N GLU A 452 12.28 28.32 -22.55
CA GLU A 452 13.67 27.85 -22.34
C GLU A 452 14.19 26.99 -23.50
N ARG A 453 13.32 26.41 -24.34
CA ARG A 453 13.73 25.73 -25.55
C ARG A 453 14.34 26.65 -26.60
N GLU A 454 13.99 27.94 -26.56
CA GLU A 454 14.46 28.94 -27.52
C GLU A 454 15.79 29.61 -27.09
N THR A 455 16.15 29.56 -25.80
CA THR A 455 17.31 30.28 -25.25
C THR A 455 18.63 29.49 -25.23
N GLY A 456 18.68 28.29 -25.81
CA GLY A 456 19.94 27.56 -26.01
C GLY A 456 20.60 26.99 -24.74
N SER A 457 19.93 27.02 -23.58
CA SER A 457 20.40 26.37 -22.36
C SER A 457 20.45 24.85 -22.54
N ASN A 458 21.62 24.24 -22.34
CA ASN A 458 21.87 22.81 -22.60
C ASN A 458 21.21 21.86 -21.58
N ARG A 459 20.43 22.38 -20.61
CA ARG A 459 19.71 21.59 -19.59
C ARG A 459 18.24 21.52 -19.94
N ARG A 460 17.83 20.43 -20.59
CA ARG A 460 16.43 20.17 -20.92
C ARG A 460 15.74 19.48 -19.76
N ILE A 461 14.84 20.20 -19.06
CA ILE A 461 13.91 19.59 -18.12
C ILE A 461 12.82 18.89 -18.96
N GLN A 462 12.61 17.61 -18.69
CA GLN A 462 11.49 16.86 -19.24
C GLN A 462 10.31 16.96 -18.28
N LEU A 463 9.29 17.73 -18.65
CA LEU A 463 8.02 17.72 -17.93
C LEU A 463 7.22 16.49 -18.34
N LEU A 464 6.84 15.66 -17.37
CA LEU A 464 5.99 14.51 -17.62
C LEU A 464 4.52 14.91 -17.68
N PRO A 465 3.70 14.25 -18.52
CA PRO A 465 2.31 14.58 -18.64
C PRO A 465 1.52 14.28 -17.38
N PRO A 466 0.34 14.88 -17.16
CA PRO A 466 -0.58 14.50 -16.10
C PRO A 466 -0.87 12.99 -16.09
N LEU A 467 -1.12 12.46 -14.91
CA LEU A 467 -1.14 11.00 -14.67
C LEU A 467 -2.19 10.24 -15.51
N LEU A 468 -3.35 10.83 -15.81
CA LEU A 468 -4.37 10.19 -16.67
C LEU A 468 -4.01 10.16 -18.17
N GLN A 469 -3.02 10.92 -18.59
CA GLN A 469 -2.50 10.86 -19.95
C GLN A 469 -1.45 9.74 -20.11
N GLN A 470 -1.01 9.11 -19.00
CA GLN A 470 -0.11 7.97 -19.00
C GLN A 470 -0.93 6.67 -19.06
N LEU A 471 -0.67 5.84 -20.05
CA LEU A 471 -1.49 4.68 -20.37
C LEU A 471 -1.57 3.69 -19.20
N GLU A 472 -0.44 3.36 -18.61
CA GLU A 472 -0.33 2.39 -17.52
C GLU A 472 -1.10 2.85 -16.27
N VAL A 473 -1.01 4.13 -15.95
CA VAL A 473 -1.74 4.75 -14.83
C VAL A 473 -3.24 4.72 -15.09
N ARG A 474 -3.65 5.06 -16.32
CA ARG A 474 -5.06 5.07 -16.71
C ARG A 474 -5.65 3.64 -16.67
N GLU A 475 -4.97 2.65 -17.22
CA GLU A 475 -5.42 1.25 -17.19
C GLU A 475 -5.48 0.68 -15.77
N PHE A 476 -4.51 1.03 -14.93
CA PHE A 476 -4.56 0.68 -13.51
C PHE A 476 -5.83 1.24 -12.83
N LEU A 477 -6.14 2.52 -13.06
CA LEU A 477 -7.34 3.14 -12.47
C LEU A 477 -8.63 2.50 -13.01
N LEU A 478 -8.70 2.27 -14.32
CA LEU A 478 -9.84 1.58 -14.93
C LEU A 478 -10.08 0.20 -14.30
N THR A 479 -9.02 -0.61 -14.21
CA THR A 479 -9.09 -1.95 -13.62
C THR A 479 -9.44 -1.92 -12.14
N SER A 480 -8.82 -0.99 -11.39
CA SER A 480 -9.06 -0.88 -9.95
C SER A 480 -10.48 -0.41 -9.62
N LEU A 481 -11.01 0.54 -10.39
CA LEU A 481 -12.37 1.04 -10.22
C LEU A 481 -13.42 0.03 -10.73
N GLU A 482 -13.11 -0.71 -11.80
CA GLU A 482 -13.95 -1.83 -12.28
C GLU A 482 -14.11 -2.90 -11.20
N ALA A 483 -13.03 -3.23 -10.49
CA ALA A 483 -12.99 -4.28 -9.48
C ALA A 483 -13.67 -3.93 -8.15
N LEU A 484 -14.11 -2.70 -7.95
CA LEU A 484 -14.85 -2.32 -6.73
C LEU A 484 -16.21 -3.04 -6.67
N PRO A 485 -16.72 -3.32 -5.45
CA PRO A 485 -18.00 -3.99 -5.27
C PRO A 485 -19.17 -3.18 -5.77
#